data_c5be1b0c25adbdaea64d6df6df30ef81
#
_entry.id   c5be1b0c25adbdaea64d6df6df30ef81
#
_cell.length_a   1.000
_cell.length_b   1.000
_cell.length_c   1.000
_cell.angle_alpha   90.00
_cell.angle_beta   90.00
_cell.angle_gamma   90.00
#
_symmetry.space_group_name_H-M   'P 1'
#
loop_
_entity.id
_entity.type
_entity.pdbx_description
1 polymer ?
#
loop_
_entity_poly.entity_id
_entity_poly.type
_entity_poly.pdbx_seq_one_letter_code
_entity_poly.pdbx_strand_id
1 'polypeptide(L)'
;SDSDLTLPGWDASYTREGLKEVVAEYNAMTEENLWDNLKYFLERIIPVAAECDVNMAIHEDDPCWSIFGLPRIITEEKNLDRFLKLVDDPHNGITLCTGSLGCSNKNDVVKMAAKYAAMGRIHFVHMRNVAILPDNQGFEERAHLSSCGSLDMFAIAKALYDNGFEGYVRPDHGRMIWGETGRAGYGLYDRALGATYINGLFEAIDKMSKLSK
;
A
#
# COMPACT_ATOMS: atom_id res chain seq x y z
N SER A 1 -17.06 -0.69 -24.95
CA SER A 1 -18.43 -0.32 -24.55
C SER A 1 -18.48 -0.21 -23.04
N ASP A 2 -19.27 0.72 -22.52
CA ASP A 2 -19.45 0.98 -21.08
C ASP A 2 -20.13 -0.18 -20.30
N SER A 3 -20.45 -1.29 -20.96
CA SER A 3 -21.14 -2.43 -20.35
C SER A 3 -20.25 -3.27 -19.44
N ASP A 4 -18.92 -3.17 -19.60
CA ASP A 4 -17.95 -4.01 -18.89
C ASP A 4 -16.99 -3.14 -18.06
N LEU A 5 -17.53 -2.17 -17.32
CA LEU A 5 -16.73 -1.34 -16.43
C LEU A 5 -16.21 -2.20 -15.29
N THR A 6 -14.93 -2.56 -15.35
CA THR A 6 -14.23 -3.23 -14.26
C THR A 6 -13.28 -2.27 -13.58
N LEU A 7 -13.38 -2.17 -12.26
CA LEU A 7 -12.38 -1.45 -11.46
C LEU A 7 -11.21 -2.40 -11.18
N PRO A 8 -9.97 -2.01 -11.51
CA PRO A 8 -8.81 -2.86 -11.27
C PRO A 8 -8.69 -3.27 -9.80
N GLY A 9 -8.42 -4.56 -9.56
CA GLY A 9 -8.18 -5.09 -8.22
C GLY A 9 -9.40 -5.35 -7.35
N TRP A 10 -10.58 -4.94 -7.78
CA TRP A 10 -11.84 -5.10 -7.04
C TRP A 10 -12.74 -6.09 -7.78
N ASP A 11 -13.55 -6.80 -7.03
CA ASP A 11 -14.63 -7.57 -7.63
C ASP A 11 -15.73 -6.61 -8.07
N ALA A 12 -15.52 -6.01 -9.22
CA ALA A 12 -16.37 -4.98 -9.76
C ALA A 12 -17.39 -5.60 -10.69
N SER A 13 -18.29 -6.35 -10.12
CA SER A 13 -19.51 -6.80 -10.80
C SER A 13 -20.57 -5.71 -10.86
N TYR A 14 -20.17 -4.44 -10.79
CA TYR A 14 -21.11 -3.34 -10.89
C TYR A 14 -21.47 -3.10 -12.36
N THR A 15 -22.77 -3.06 -12.63
CA THR A 15 -23.26 -2.39 -13.84
C THR A 15 -23.03 -0.87 -13.68
N ARG A 16 -23.08 -0.13 -14.78
CA ARG A 16 -22.95 1.35 -14.73
C ARG A 16 -24.00 1.99 -13.83
N GLU A 17 -25.22 1.50 -13.87
CA GLU A 17 -26.32 1.95 -13.05
C GLU A 17 -26.07 1.62 -11.57
N GLY A 18 -25.69 0.40 -11.25
CA GLY A 18 -25.37 0.00 -9.89
C GLY A 18 -24.20 0.80 -9.29
N LEU A 19 -23.18 1.12 -10.10
CA LEU A 19 -22.08 2.00 -9.65
C LEU A 19 -22.56 3.41 -9.34
N LYS A 20 -23.47 3.97 -10.17
CA LYS A 20 -24.05 5.31 -9.91
C LYS A 20 -24.86 5.34 -8.62
N GLU A 21 -25.62 4.28 -8.32
CA GLU A 21 -26.37 4.17 -7.08
C GLU A 21 -25.43 4.15 -5.86
N VAL A 22 -24.38 3.32 -5.90
CA VAL A 22 -23.36 3.27 -4.85
C VAL A 22 -22.66 4.62 -4.67
N VAL A 23 -22.23 5.25 -5.76
CA VAL A 23 -21.59 6.57 -5.70
C VAL A 23 -22.56 7.62 -5.12
N ALA A 24 -23.84 7.58 -5.48
CA ALA A 24 -24.85 8.50 -4.96
C ALA A 24 -25.07 8.33 -3.45
N GLU A 25 -25.04 7.08 -2.94
CA GLU A 25 -25.15 6.78 -1.52
C GLU A 25 -23.99 7.39 -0.72
N TYR A 26 -22.78 7.35 -1.27
CA TYR A 26 -21.56 7.85 -0.60
C TYR A 26 -21.28 9.35 -0.87
N ASN A 27 -21.98 10.01 -1.78
CA ASN A 27 -21.72 11.41 -2.13
C ASN A 27 -21.90 12.41 -0.96
N ALA A 28 -22.68 12.06 0.06
CA ALA A 28 -22.85 12.88 1.26
C ALA A 28 -21.73 12.69 2.30
N MET A 29 -20.84 11.71 2.10
CA MET A 29 -19.77 11.38 3.03
C MET A 29 -18.60 12.34 2.88
N THR A 30 -18.19 12.96 3.98
CA THR A 30 -17.04 13.85 4.05
C THR A 30 -15.79 13.10 4.54
N GLU A 31 -14.61 13.69 4.38
CA GLU A 31 -13.37 13.16 4.96
C GLU A 31 -13.50 13.00 6.49
N GLU A 32 -14.10 13.97 7.19
CA GLU A 32 -14.27 13.89 8.65
C GLU A 32 -15.21 12.75 9.05
N ASN A 33 -16.27 12.48 8.28
CA ASN A 33 -17.10 11.31 8.53
C ASN A 33 -16.30 10.00 8.43
N LEU A 34 -15.38 9.90 7.44
CA LEU A 34 -14.51 8.73 7.32
C LEU A 34 -13.56 8.61 8.52
N TRP A 35 -12.98 9.74 8.97
CA TRP A 35 -12.11 9.76 10.15
C TRP A 35 -12.85 9.37 11.42
N ASP A 36 -14.07 9.87 11.63
CA ASP A 36 -14.90 9.54 12.78
C ASP A 36 -15.30 8.06 12.79
N ASN A 37 -15.69 7.53 11.62
CA ASN A 37 -16.01 6.11 11.48
C ASN A 37 -14.79 5.22 11.74
N LEU A 38 -13.62 5.60 11.19
CA LEU A 38 -12.37 4.87 11.41
C LEU A 38 -11.98 4.89 12.89
N LYS A 39 -12.06 6.05 13.55
CA LYS A 39 -11.80 6.18 14.98
C LYS A 39 -12.74 5.28 15.80
N TYR A 40 -14.04 5.35 15.53
CA TYR A 40 -15.05 4.50 16.18
C TYR A 40 -14.72 3.01 16.07
N PHE A 41 -14.27 2.57 14.89
CA PHE A 41 -13.87 1.19 14.65
C PHE A 41 -12.61 0.83 15.45
N LEU A 42 -11.57 1.65 15.36
CA LEU A 42 -10.28 1.37 16.00
C LEU A 42 -10.36 1.35 17.51
N GLU A 43 -11.12 2.25 18.13
CA GLU A 43 -11.35 2.27 19.59
C GLU A 43 -11.97 0.97 20.13
N ARG A 44 -12.62 0.20 19.27
CA ARG A 44 -13.25 -1.08 19.64
C ARG A 44 -12.43 -2.29 19.30
N ILE A 45 -11.74 -2.26 18.16
CA ILE A 45 -11.03 -3.45 17.69
C ILE A 45 -9.59 -3.52 18.23
N ILE A 46 -8.91 -2.40 18.42
CA ILE A 46 -7.51 -2.41 18.85
C ILE A 46 -7.33 -2.98 20.25
N PRO A 47 -8.17 -2.68 21.26
CA PRO A 47 -8.06 -3.34 22.56
C PRO A 47 -8.19 -4.86 22.46
N VAL A 48 -9.10 -5.37 21.64
CA VAL A 48 -9.28 -6.81 21.42
C VAL A 48 -8.07 -7.41 20.70
N ALA A 49 -7.53 -6.71 19.72
CA ALA A 49 -6.30 -7.12 19.01
C ALA A 49 -5.12 -7.22 19.99
N ALA A 50 -4.97 -6.24 20.89
CA ALA A 50 -3.93 -6.24 21.92
C ALA A 50 -4.11 -7.39 22.92
N GLU A 51 -5.33 -7.67 23.38
CA GLU A 51 -5.62 -8.83 24.25
C GLU A 51 -5.27 -10.18 23.59
N CYS A 52 -5.40 -10.25 22.26
CA CYS A 52 -5.12 -11.45 21.47
C CYS A 52 -3.68 -11.51 20.92
N ASP A 53 -2.86 -10.52 21.20
CA ASP A 53 -1.52 -10.36 20.62
C ASP A 53 -1.53 -10.39 19.07
N VAL A 54 -2.50 -9.68 18.48
CA VAL A 54 -2.69 -9.57 17.03
C VAL A 54 -2.42 -8.13 16.57
N ASN A 55 -1.52 -7.99 15.61
CA ASN A 55 -1.26 -6.69 15.00
C ASN A 55 -2.28 -6.39 13.90
N MET A 56 -2.98 -5.27 14.02
CA MET A 56 -3.85 -4.73 12.99
C MET A 56 -3.05 -3.80 12.07
N ALA A 57 -3.22 -3.94 10.78
CA ALA A 57 -2.50 -3.14 9.79
C ALA A 57 -3.45 -2.55 8.78
N ILE A 58 -3.67 -1.22 8.82
CA ILE A 58 -4.44 -0.55 7.77
C ILE A 58 -3.66 -0.54 6.47
N HIS A 59 -4.35 -0.78 5.35
CA HIS A 59 -3.79 -0.58 4.02
C HIS A 59 -4.18 0.82 3.52
N GLU A 60 -3.27 1.47 2.82
CA GLU A 60 -3.50 2.77 2.21
C GLU A 60 -4.56 2.69 1.12
N ASP A 61 -5.17 3.85 0.85
CA ASP A 61 -6.03 4.01 -0.32
C ASP A 61 -5.24 3.82 -1.62
N ASP A 62 -5.74 3.00 -2.52
CA ASP A 62 -5.12 2.74 -3.82
C ASP A 62 -6.10 3.09 -4.97
N PRO A 63 -5.77 4.11 -5.77
CA PRO A 63 -4.69 5.07 -5.64
C PRO A 63 -4.86 6.03 -4.44
N CYS A 64 -3.76 6.68 -4.06
CA CYS A 64 -3.73 7.60 -2.91
C CYS A 64 -4.31 9.00 -3.20
N TRP A 65 -5.41 9.06 -3.94
CA TRP A 65 -6.20 10.27 -4.22
C TRP A 65 -7.67 9.93 -4.40
N SER A 66 -8.54 10.93 -4.25
CA SER A 66 -9.99 10.78 -4.43
C SER A 66 -10.34 10.29 -5.83
N ILE A 67 -11.27 9.36 -5.94
CA ILE A 67 -11.84 8.86 -7.19
C ILE A 67 -13.36 9.02 -7.18
N PHE A 68 -13.96 9.25 -8.34
CA PHE A 68 -15.40 9.48 -8.49
C PHE A 68 -15.97 10.62 -7.63
N GLY A 69 -15.11 11.55 -7.20
CA GLY A 69 -15.50 12.62 -6.27
C GLY A 69 -15.63 12.17 -4.80
N LEU A 70 -15.37 10.89 -4.50
CA LEU A 70 -15.44 10.36 -3.14
C LEU A 70 -14.11 10.62 -2.41
N PRO A 71 -14.16 11.03 -1.13
CA PRO A 71 -12.97 11.28 -0.34
C PRO A 71 -12.19 9.99 -0.03
N ARG A 72 -10.88 10.14 0.14
CA ARG A 72 -9.97 9.12 0.66
C ARG A 72 -9.10 9.73 1.74
N ILE A 73 -8.82 8.98 2.79
CA ILE A 73 -8.19 9.50 4.01
C ILE A 73 -6.84 8.88 4.36
N ILE A 74 -6.46 7.76 3.76
CA ILE A 74 -5.18 7.11 4.01
C ILE A 74 -4.30 7.25 2.77
N THR A 75 -3.85 8.47 2.48
CA THR A 75 -3.28 8.84 1.18
C THR A 75 -1.86 9.40 1.24
N GLU A 76 -1.44 9.95 2.38
CA GLU A 76 -0.15 10.63 2.52
C GLU A 76 0.38 10.57 3.97
N GLU A 77 1.65 10.92 4.16
CA GLU A 77 2.33 10.80 5.45
C GLU A 77 1.56 11.44 6.61
N LYS A 78 1.06 12.67 6.44
CA LYS A 78 0.29 13.36 7.50
C LYS A 78 -0.98 12.61 7.91
N ASN A 79 -1.59 11.89 6.96
CA ASN A 79 -2.79 11.11 7.22
C ASN A 79 -2.47 9.81 7.95
N LEU A 80 -1.35 9.18 7.64
CA LEU A 80 -0.85 8.04 8.42
C LEU A 80 -0.48 8.47 9.85
N ASP A 81 0.13 9.64 10.02
CA ASP A 81 0.39 10.22 11.36
C ASP A 81 -0.91 10.48 12.14
N ARG A 82 -1.95 11.00 11.48
CA ARG A 82 -3.28 11.17 12.07
C ARG A 82 -3.89 9.84 12.46
N PHE A 83 -3.85 8.86 11.56
CA PHE A 83 -4.35 7.51 11.79
C PHE A 83 -3.74 6.85 13.02
N LEU A 84 -2.41 6.86 13.13
CA LEU A 84 -1.71 6.24 14.26
C LEU A 84 -2.05 6.89 15.59
N LYS A 85 -2.42 8.17 15.58
CA LYS A 85 -2.84 8.91 16.78
C LYS A 85 -4.30 8.71 17.17
N LEU A 86 -5.14 8.15 16.31
CA LEU A 86 -6.55 7.86 16.67
C LEU A 86 -6.64 6.87 17.83
N VAL A 87 -5.80 5.85 17.81
CA VAL A 87 -5.56 4.92 18.92
C VAL A 87 -4.06 4.62 18.93
N ASP A 88 -3.33 5.26 19.83
CA ASP A 88 -1.87 5.11 19.92
C ASP A 88 -1.51 3.84 20.71
N ASP A 89 -1.56 2.73 20.01
CA ASP A 89 -1.27 1.39 20.54
C ASP A 89 -0.33 0.66 19.57
N PRO A 90 0.66 -0.11 20.06
CA PRO A 90 1.56 -0.88 19.19
C PRO A 90 0.86 -1.83 18.22
N HIS A 91 -0.30 -2.36 18.59
CA HIS A 91 -1.10 -3.26 17.73
C HIS A 91 -1.89 -2.53 16.63
N ASN A 92 -1.92 -1.18 16.67
CA ASN A 92 -2.47 -0.35 15.60
C ASN A 92 -1.36 0.14 14.69
N GLY A 93 -1.21 -0.44 13.52
CA GLY A 93 -0.14 -0.11 12.59
C GLY A 93 -0.59 -0.08 11.13
N ILE A 94 0.37 -0.07 10.25
CA ILE A 94 0.16 0.08 8.80
C ILE A 94 0.68 -1.11 8.02
N THR A 95 0.01 -1.39 6.92
CA THR A 95 0.57 -2.13 5.80
C THR A 95 1.26 -1.10 4.91
N LEU A 96 2.58 -1.03 4.89
CA LEU A 96 3.27 -0.12 3.99
C LEU A 96 3.21 -0.67 2.56
N CYS A 97 2.32 -0.13 1.75
CA CYS A 97 2.26 -0.46 0.33
C CYS A 97 3.04 0.57 -0.50
N THR A 98 4.20 0.16 -1.00
CA THR A 98 5.08 1.06 -1.74
C THR A 98 4.44 1.59 -3.02
N GLY A 99 3.63 0.78 -3.70
CA GLY A 99 2.94 1.21 -4.91
C GLY A 99 1.77 2.15 -4.66
N SER A 100 0.95 1.88 -3.62
CA SER A 100 -0.19 2.75 -3.28
C SER A 100 0.28 4.14 -2.85
N LEU A 101 1.28 4.24 -2.00
CA LEU A 101 1.86 5.53 -1.60
C LEU A 101 2.70 6.15 -2.73
N GLY A 102 3.46 5.32 -3.43
CA GLY A 102 4.40 5.75 -4.46
C GLY A 102 3.78 6.06 -5.82
N CYS A 103 2.47 5.89 -5.99
CA CYS A 103 1.77 6.36 -7.20
C CYS A 103 1.62 7.89 -7.24
N SER A 104 1.97 8.58 -6.17
CA SER A 104 1.97 10.04 -6.07
C SER A 104 3.35 10.58 -5.70
N ASN A 105 3.77 11.63 -6.40
CA ASN A 105 5.01 12.37 -6.09
C ASN A 105 4.95 13.20 -4.79
N LYS A 106 3.80 13.23 -4.11
CA LYS A 106 3.65 13.87 -2.80
C LYS A 106 4.26 13.03 -1.66
N ASN A 107 4.44 11.73 -1.89
CA ASN A 107 4.91 10.78 -0.90
C ASN A 107 6.38 10.41 -1.14
N ASP A 108 7.22 10.65 -0.15
CA ASP A 108 8.58 10.10 -0.09
C ASP A 108 8.54 8.74 0.60
N VAL A 109 8.35 7.69 -0.18
CA VAL A 109 8.16 6.32 0.34
C VAL A 109 9.38 5.82 1.11
N VAL A 110 10.60 6.26 0.74
CA VAL A 110 11.83 5.89 1.46
C VAL A 110 11.83 6.47 2.87
N LYS A 111 11.49 7.76 3.01
CA LYS A 111 11.38 8.41 4.33
C LYS A 111 10.25 7.83 5.16
N MET A 112 9.10 7.55 4.54
CA MET A 112 7.96 6.94 5.23
C MET A 112 8.31 5.53 5.74
N ALA A 113 8.99 4.72 4.93
CA ALA A 113 9.49 3.41 5.35
C ALA A 113 10.43 3.52 6.55
N ALA A 114 11.41 4.41 6.51
CA ALA A 114 12.33 4.64 7.63
C ALA A 114 11.60 5.08 8.90
N LYS A 115 10.71 6.06 8.77
CA LYS A 115 9.96 6.66 9.89
C LYS A 115 9.10 5.63 10.60
N TYR A 116 8.22 4.96 9.87
CA TYR A 116 7.26 4.05 10.48
C TYR A 116 7.88 2.71 10.90
N ALA A 117 9.00 2.27 10.26
CA ALA A 117 9.77 1.15 10.75
C ALA A 117 10.45 1.49 12.09
N ALA A 118 11.10 2.64 12.20
CA ALA A 118 11.71 3.10 13.46
C ALA A 118 10.68 3.25 14.60
N MET A 119 9.43 3.54 14.28
CA MET A 119 8.32 3.59 15.25
C MET A 119 7.79 2.20 15.64
N GLY A 120 8.20 1.12 14.95
CA GLY A 120 7.63 -0.22 15.12
C GLY A 120 6.16 -0.33 14.69
N ARG A 121 5.72 0.52 13.76
CA ARG A 121 4.29 0.62 13.36
C ARG A 121 4.02 0.07 11.96
N ILE A 122 5.02 -0.53 11.29
CA ILE A 122 4.81 -1.30 10.07
C ILE A 122 4.63 -2.77 10.46
N HIS A 123 3.46 -3.32 10.21
CA HIS A 123 3.17 -4.72 10.54
C HIS A 123 3.21 -5.63 9.31
N PHE A 124 3.13 -5.04 8.12
CA PHE A 124 3.20 -5.74 6.85
C PHE A 124 3.71 -4.82 5.75
N VAL A 125 4.42 -5.35 4.77
CA VAL A 125 4.89 -4.58 3.61
C VAL A 125 4.40 -5.21 2.33
N HIS A 126 3.74 -4.39 1.50
CA HIS A 126 3.48 -4.66 0.09
C HIS A 126 4.54 -3.92 -0.74
N MET A 127 5.48 -4.68 -1.31
CA MET A 127 6.63 -4.09 -1.98
C MET A 127 6.51 -4.26 -3.50
N ARG A 128 5.81 -3.35 -4.15
CA ARG A 128 5.63 -3.31 -5.61
C ARG A 128 6.16 -2.00 -6.19
N ASN A 129 6.50 -2.00 -7.47
CA ASN A 129 6.95 -0.81 -8.18
C ASN A 129 5.89 -0.33 -9.15
N VAL A 130 5.78 0.99 -9.28
CA VAL A 130 4.88 1.67 -10.20
C VAL A 130 5.64 2.75 -10.96
N ALA A 131 5.20 3.09 -12.16
CA ALA A 131 5.66 4.26 -12.87
C ALA A 131 4.58 5.34 -12.82
N ILE A 132 4.91 6.51 -12.26
CA ILE A 132 4.04 7.69 -12.32
C ILE A 132 4.03 8.19 -13.77
N LEU A 133 2.84 8.37 -14.33
CA LEU A 133 2.67 8.87 -15.68
C LEU A 133 3.03 10.37 -15.77
N PRO A 134 3.42 10.87 -16.95
CA PRO A 134 3.65 12.28 -17.17
C PRO A 134 2.47 13.13 -16.65
N ASP A 135 2.77 14.30 -16.11
CA ASP A 135 1.79 15.25 -15.57
C ASP A 135 0.96 14.73 -14.39
N ASN A 136 1.41 13.66 -13.72
CA ASN A 136 0.70 13.00 -12.62
C ASN A 136 -0.74 12.57 -12.98
N GLN A 137 -0.96 12.16 -14.22
CA GLN A 137 -2.29 11.74 -14.71
C GLN A 137 -2.62 10.27 -14.38
N GLY A 138 -1.86 9.66 -13.50
CA GLY A 138 -2.04 8.28 -13.09
C GLY A 138 -0.72 7.54 -12.92
N PHE A 139 -0.80 6.23 -12.86
CA PHE A 139 0.37 5.36 -12.75
C PHE A 139 0.13 4.05 -13.49
N GLU A 140 1.21 3.32 -13.71
CA GLU A 140 1.20 1.97 -14.28
C GLU A 140 1.97 1.01 -13.37
N GLU A 141 1.49 -0.23 -13.28
CA GLU A 141 2.23 -1.31 -12.64
C GLU A 141 3.52 -1.62 -13.41
N ARG A 142 4.61 -1.80 -12.69
CA ARG A 142 5.93 -2.10 -13.27
C ARG A 142 6.54 -3.35 -12.63
N ALA A 143 7.58 -3.89 -13.29
CA ALA A 143 8.41 -4.89 -12.66
C ALA A 143 9.05 -4.34 -11.38
N HIS A 144 9.35 -5.21 -10.43
CA HIS A 144 9.82 -4.82 -9.09
C HIS A 144 11.21 -4.15 -9.07
N LEU A 145 12.01 -4.25 -10.15
CA LEU A 145 13.32 -3.59 -10.21
C LEU A 145 13.16 -2.06 -10.17
N SER A 146 14.02 -1.38 -9.42
CA SER A 146 14.03 0.09 -9.35
C SER A 146 14.11 0.75 -10.73
N SER A 147 14.88 0.19 -11.67
CA SER A 147 15.01 0.71 -13.03
C SER A 147 13.75 0.60 -13.90
N CYS A 148 12.75 -0.13 -13.47
CA CYS A 148 11.53 -0.36 -14.23
C CYS A 148 10.40 0.62 -13.90
N GLY A 149 10.47 1.31 -12.78
CA GLY A 149 9.42 2.23 -12.30
C GLY A 149 9.98 3.52 -11.70
N SER A 150 9.17 4.18 -10.92
CA SER A 150 9.48 5.46 -10.29
C SER A 150 10.08 5.32 -8.88
N LEU A 151 10.04 4.11 -8.29
CA LEU A 151 10.45 3.89 -6.91
C LEU A 151 11.86 3.29 -6.84
N ASP A 152 12.68 3.79 -5.92
CA ASP A 152 13.95 3.16 -5.55
C ASP A 152 13.69 2.02 -4.56
N MET A 153 13.47 0.82 -5.10
CA MET A 153 13.14 -0.37 -4.33
C MET A 153 14.30 -0.79 -3.41
N PHE A 154 15.54 -0.51 -3.80
CA PHE A 154 16.71 -0.77 -2.95
C PHE A 154 16.73 0.17 -1.75
N ALA A 155 16.53 1.47 -1.97
CA ALA A 155 16.51 2.45 -0.88
C ALA A 155 15.35 2.18 0.11
N ILE A 156 14.18 1.74 -0.39
CA ILE A 156 13.05 1.34 0.47
C ILE A 156 13.41 0.11 1.30
N ALA A 157 13.95 -0.95 0.68
CA ALA A 157 14.37 -2.16 1.40
C ALA A 157 15.44 -1.85 2.46
N LYS A 158 16.40 -0.99 2.11
CA LYS A 158 17.44 -0.54 3.04
C LYS A 158 16.87 0.28 4.19
N ALA A 159 15.92 1.18 3.93
CA ALA A 159 15.25 1.96 4.96
C ALA A 159 14.51 1.08 5.96
N LEU A 160 13.79 0.05 5.48
CA LEU A 160 13.14 -0.95 6.33
C LEU A 160 14.15 -1.71 7.20
N TYR A 161 15.21 -2.22 6.58
CA TYR A 161 16.26 -2.99 7.26
C TYR A 161 17.01 -2.17 8.33
N ASP A 162 17.46 -0.97 7.95
CA ASP A 162 18.25 -0.10 8.84
C ASP A 162 17.45 0.37 10.06
N ASN A 163 16.12 0.39 9.96
CA ASN A 163 15.21 0.83 11.03
C ASN A 163 14.51 -0.36 11.74
N GLY A 164 15.03 -1.57 11.58
CA GLY A 164 14.66 -2.73 12.40
C GLY A 164 13.31 -3.36 12.06
N PHE A 165 12.85 -3.24 10.82
CA PHE A 165 11.65 -3.97 10.40
C PHE A 165 11.94 -5.47 10.27
N GLU A 166 11.17 -6.30 10.98
CA GLU A 166 11.30 -7.76 11.00
C GLU A 166 10.00 -8.48 10.55
N GLY A 167 9.06 -7.75 9.97
CA GLY A 167 7.76 -8.29 9.56
C GLY A 167 7.79 -8.98 8.18
N TYR A 168 6.61 -9.30 7.70
CA TYR A 168 6.41 -9.94 6.41
C TYR A 168 6.44 -8.94 5.26
N VAL A 169 7.08 -9.33 4.16
CA VAL A 169 7.12 -8.59 2.89
C VAL A 169 6.56 -9.47 1.78
N ARG A 170 5.67 -8.92 0.99
CA ARG A 170 5.16 -9.58 -0.22
C ARG A 170 5.33 -8.70 -1.46
N PRO A 171 5.49 -9.28 -2.66
CA PRO A 171 5.59 -8.51 -3.91
C PRO A 171 4.29 -7.82 -4.34
N ASP A 172 3.18 -8.08 -3.64
CA ASP A 172 1.84 -7.53 -3.85
C ASP A 172 1.26 -7.84 -5.24
N HIS A 173 1.27 -6.90 -6.18
CA HIS A 173 0.76 -7.11 -7.54
C HIS A 173 1.78 -7.81 -8.44
N GLY A 174 1.27 -8.41 -9.52
CA GLY A 174 2.05 -8.96 -10.62
C GLY A 174 1.32 -8.74 -11.94
N ARG A 175 2.09 -8.30 -12.93
CA ARG A 175 1.57 -8.14 -14.30
C ARG A 175 1.38 -9.51 -14.93
N MET A 176 0.43 -9.61 -15.85
CA MET A 176 0.30 -10.81 -16.71
C MET A 176 1.43 -10.83 -17.74
N ILE A 177 2.41 -11.72 -17.56
CA ILE A 177 3.56 -11.88 -18.45
C ILE A 177 3.58 -13.29 -19.03
N TRP A 178 4.33 -13.48 -20.12
CA TRP A 178 4.58 -14.77 -20.76
C TRP A 178 3.31 -15.55 -21.17
N GLY A 179 2.26 -14.84 -21.57
CA GLY A 179 1.01 -15.45 -21.99
C GLY A 179 0.12 -15.96 -20.84
N GLU A 180 0.44 -15.61 -19.60
CA GLU A 180 -0.41 -15.89 -18.46
C GLU A 180 -1.76 -15.18 -18.59
N THR A 181 -2.82 -15.89 -18.24
CA THR A 181 -4.18 -15.36 -18.24
C THR A 181 -4.79 -15.49 -16.85
N GLY A 182 -5.52 -14.48 -16.41
CA GLY A 182 -6.13 -14.45 -15.09
C GLY A 182 -6.66 -13.08 -14.73
N ARG A 183 -6.90 -12.86 -13.45
CA ARG A 183 -7.33 -11.56 -12.95
C ARG A 183 -6.18 -10.54 -13.04
N ALA A 184 -6.46 -9.37 -13.59
CA ALA A 184 -5.49 -8.28 -13.68
C ALA A 184 -4.88 -7.94 -12.29
N GLY A 185 -3.57 -7.72 -12.26
CA GLY A 185 -2.83 -7.47 -11.01
C GLY A 185 -2.42 -8.74 -10.23
N TYR A 186 -2.82 -9.93 -10.67
CA TYR A 186 -2.52 -11.19 -9.97
C TYR A 186 -1.64 -12.15 -10.76
N GLY A 187 -0.81 -11.64 -11.68
CA GLY A 187 0.15 -12.42 -12.44
C GLY A 187 1.11 -13.19 -11.54
N LEU A 188 1.13 -14.52 -11.66
CA LEU A 188 1.92 -15.38 -10.79
C LEU A 188 3.40 -15.30 -11.11
N TYR A 189 3.76 -15.29 -12.40
CA TYR A 189 5.16 -15.25 -12.82
C TYR A 189 5.85 -13.94 -12.39
N ASP A 190 5.21 -12.80 -12.62
CA ASP A 190 5.78 -11.51 -12.25
C ASP A 190 5.89 -11.35 -10.72
N ARG A 191 4.94 -11.89 -9.95
CA ARG A 191 5.02 -11.95 -8.49
C ARG A 191 6.16 -12.86 -8.00
N ALA A 192 6.38 -13.99 -8.64
CA ALA A 192 7.50 -14.87 -8.31
C ALA A 192 8.86 -14.19 -8.58
N LEU A 193 8.99 -13.49 -9.72
CA LEU A 193 10.17 -12.67 -10.01
C LEU A 193 10.35 -11.56 -8.98
N GLY A 194 9.28 -10.87 -8.61
CA GLY A 194 9.27 -9.85 -7.57
C GLY A 194 9.73 -10.40 -6.22
N ALA A 195 9.20 -11.54 -5.79
CA ALA A 195 9.61 -12.18 -4.53
C ALA A 195 11.10 -12.52 -4.55
N THR A 196 11.61 -13.07 -5.66
CA THR A 196 13.03 -13.40 -5.82
C THR A 196 13.91 -12.14 -5.74
N TYR A 197 13.50 -11.06 -6.42
CA TYR A 197 14.21 -9.79 -6.39
C TYR A 197 14.26 -9.18 -4.98
N ILE A 198 13.12 -9.16 -4.28
CA ILE A 198 13.01 -8.64 -2.90
C ILE A 198 13.93 -9.44 -1.95
N ASN A 199 13.91 -10.77 -2.04
CA ASN A 199 14.79 -11.61 -1.24
C ASN A 199 16.28 -11.31 -1.53
N GLY A 200 16.62 -11.12 -2.80
CA GLY A 200 17.99 -10.76 -3.18
C GLY A 200 18.42 -9.39 -2.64
N LEU A 201 17.51 -8.40 -2.59
CA LEU A 201 17.79 -7.10 -1.97
C LEU A 201 18.09 -7.23 -0.47
N PHE A 202 17.22 -7.89 0.29
CA PHE A 202 17.42 -8.06 1.74
C PHE A 202 18.64 -8.92 2.05
N GLU A 203 18.92 -9.99 1.28
CA GLU A 203 20.13 -10.79 1.43
C GLU A 203 21.39 -9.94 1.22
N ALA A 204 21.41 -9.11 0.16
CA ALA A 204 22.56 -8.26 -0.12
C ALA A 204 22.78 -7.20 0.97
N ILE A 205 21.71 -6.56 1.42
CA ILE A 205 21.74 -5.55 2.50
C ILE A 205 22.26 -6.18 3.80
N ASP A 206 21.75 -7.34 4.20
CA ASP A 206 22.18 -8.05 5.40
C ASP A 206 23.68 -8.42 5.36
N LYS A 207 24.14 -8.97 4.23
CA LYS A 207 25.56 -9.32 4.06
C LYS A 207 26.45 -8.07 4.09
N MET A 208 26.06 -6.99 3.42
CA MET A 208 26.82 -5.74 3.42
C MET A 208 26.89 -5.12 4.81
N SER A 209 25.82 -5.15 5.57
CA SER A 209 25.79 -4.62 6.94
C SER A 209 26.74 -5.36 7.89
N LYS A 210 26.93 -6.66 7.67
CA LYS A 210 27.87 -7.50 8.45
C LYS A 210 29.34 -7.29 8.07
N LEU A 211 29.63 -6.87 6.83
CA LEU A 211 30.99 -6.56 6.37
C LEU A 211 31.47 -5.18 6.83
N SER A 212 30.55 -4.30 7.22
CA SER A 212 30.83 -2.93 7.65
C SER A 212 31.06 -2.82 9.17
N LYS A 213 30.91 -3.92 9.91
CA LYS A 213 31.17 -4.05 11.35
C LYS A 213 32.53 -4.71 11.59
#